data_efa6b8083cd67629223742358fa7ce92
#
_entry.id   efa6b8083cd67629223742358fa7ce92
#
_cell.length_a   1.000
_cell.length_b   1.000
_cell.length_c   1.000
_cell.angle_alpha   90.00
_cell.angle_beta   90.00
_cell.angle_gamma   90.00
#
_symmetry.space_group_name_H-M   'P 1'
#
loop_
_entity.id
_entity.type
_entity.pdbx_description
1 polymer ?
#
loop_
_entity_poly.entity_id
_entity_poly.type
_entity_poly.pdbx_seq_one_letter_code
_entity_poly.pdbx_strand_id
1 'polypeptide(L)'
;MDFYGFYTGKIFDAHQYLGAHVTESGAVFRTFAPAARKVALIGEFSRWKELEMKRVHDGQFWECYVESAKPGEMYKYRIYQADGQFIDHCDPYGYGMELRPANASILRDMNAYQFHDESWMKEKDTCYTAPLNIYEVHFGSFRKPGEKPDELSLIHI
;
A
#
# COMPACT_ATOMS: atom_id res chain seq x y z
N MET A 1 0.54 5.99 15.60
CA MET A 1 1.36 4.75 15.61
C MET A 1 2.16 4.71 16.90
N ASP A 2 2.33 3.54 17.51
CA ASP A 2 3.31 3.34 18.61
C ASP A 2 4.73 3.24 18.01
N PHE A 3 5.48 4.33 18.08
CA PHE A 3 6.85 4.39 17.52
C PHE A 3 7.83 3.52 18.29
N TYR A 4 7.69 3.42 19.61
CA TYR A 4 8.54 2.53 20.40
C TYR A 4 8.30 1.06 20.05
N GLY A 5 7.05 0.67 19.91
CA GLY A 5 6.67 -0.66 19.41
C GLY A 5 7.18 -0.94 18.00
N PHE A 6 7.19 0.07 17.12
CA PHE A 6 7.77 -0.04 15.77
C PHE A 6 9.26 -0.36 15.83
N TYR A 7 10.05 0.43 16.58
CA TYR A 7 11.50 0.23 16.69
C TYR A 7 11.90 -1.08 17.38
N THR A 8 11.05 -1.57 18.27
CA THR A 8 11.30 -2.83 19.00
C THR A 8 10.64 -4.06 18.35
N GLY A 9 9.96 -3.88 17.20
CA GLY A 9 9.27 -4.96 16.48
C GLY A 9 8.10 -5.54 17.25
N LYS A 10 7.41 -4.74 18.06
CA LYS A 10 6.29 -5.18 18.91
C LYS A 10 4.92 -4.81 18.38
N ILE A 11 4.85 -4.05 17.28
CA ILE A 11 3.58 -3.72 16.61
C ILE A 11 3.49 -4.41 15.24
N PHE A 12 2.26 -4.65 14.79
CA PHE A 12 1.95 -5.28 13.50
C PHE A 12 1.03 -4.42 12.63
N ASP A 13 0.70 -3.21 13.09
CA ASP A 13 -0.25 -2.27 12.50
C ASP A 13 0.42 -1.02 11.89
N ALA A 14 1.74 -1.06 11.68
CA ALA A 14 2.49 0.06 11.11
C ALA A 14 1.94 0.52 9.73
N HIS A 15 1.30 -0.38 8.99
CA HIS A 15 0.62 -0.09 7.72
C HIS A 15 -0.57 0.89 7.87
N GLN A 16 -1.13 1.06 9.05
CA GLN A 16 -2.18 2.05 9.31
C GLN A 16 -1.62 3.49 9.37
N TYR A 17 -0.33 3.65 9.55
CA TYR A 17 0.36 4.93 9.60
C TYR A 17 1.26 5.15 8.38
N LEU A 18 2.11 4.17 8.06
CA LEU A 18 3.01 4.19 6.91
C LEU A 18 2.26 3.82 5.63
N GLY A 19 2.77 4.31 4.51
CA GLY A 19 2.13 4.15 3.22
C GLY A 19 1.34 5.38 2.79
N ALA A 20 0.50 5.21 1.79
CA ALA A 20 -0.37 6.25 1.25
C ALA A 20 -1.81 6.04 1.73
N HIS A 21 -2.37 7.06 2.36
CA HIS A 21 -3.72 7.03 2.92
C HIS A 21 -4.57 8.14 2.34
N VAL A 22 -5.69 7.75 1.71
CA VAL A 22 -6.67 8.67 1.14
C VAL A 22 -7.40 9.39 2.28
N THR A 23 -7.65 10.68 2.09
CA THR A 23 -8.41 11.56 2.98
C THR A 23 -9.56 12.20 2.22
N GLU A 24 -10.41 12.98 2.87
CA GLU A 24 -11.54 13.66 2.22
C GLU A 24 -11.12 14.59 1.07
N SER A 25 -9.94 15.19 1.13
CA SER A 25 -9.48 16.21 0.16
C SER A 25 -8.16 15.89 -0.54
N GLY A 26 -7.68 14.65 -0.45
CA GLY A 26 -6.41 14.24 -1.08
C GLY A 26 -5.84 12.98 -0.46
N ALA A 27 -4.52 12.92 -0.31
CA ALA A 27 -3.86 11.79 0.35
C ALA A 27 -2.62 12.22 1.14
N VAL A 28 -2.33 11.51 2.21
CA VAL A 28 -1.11 11.62 2.99
C VAL A 28 -0.19 10.45 2.69
N PHE A 29 1.07 10.74 2.45
CA PHE A 29 2.10 9.76 2.11
C PHE A 29 3.15 9.75 3.21
N ARG A 30 3.44 8.57 3.77
CA ARG A 30 4.43 8.41 4.83
C ARG A 30 5.36 7.25 4.57
N THR A 31 6.65 7.46 4.80
CA THR A 31 7.64 6.39 4.71
C THR A 31 8.68 6.51 5.80
N PHE A 32 9.31 5.37 6.11
CA PHE A 32 10.44 5.28 7.04
C PHE A 32 11.73 5.17 6.24
N ALA A 33 12.57 6.19 6.32
CA ALA A 33 13.85 6.23 5.64
C ALA A 33 14.91 6.94 6.51
N PRO A 34 15.43 6.26 7.53
CA PRO A 34 16.32 6.87 8.55
C PRO A 34 17.64 7.35 7.96
N ALA A 35 18.20 6.63 6.98
CA ALA A 35 19.48 6.97 6.35
C ALA A 35 19.35 7.98 5.21
N ALA A 36 18.14 8.36 4.82
CA ALA A 36 17.94 9.29 3.71
C ALA A 36 18.37 10.72 4.11
N ARG A 37 19.12 11.38 3.24
CA ARG A 37 19.43 12.79 3.37
C ARG A 37 18.19 13.66 3.09
N LYS A 38 17.42 13.30 2.04
CA LYS A 38 16.19 13.93 1.60
C LYS A 38 15.28 12.84 1.01
N VAL A 39 13.98 13.00 1.17
CA VAL A 39 12.99 12.19 0.45
C VAL A 39 12.05 13.13 -0.29
N ALA A 40 11.74 12.80 -1.54
CA ALA A 40 10.74 13.46 -2.33
C ALA A 40 9.68 12.44 -2.80
N LEU A 41 8.44 12.87 -2.81
CA LEU A 41 7.35 12.13 -3.41
C LEU A 41 7.22 12.54 -4.87
N ILE A 42 7.12 11.57 -5.78
CA ILE A 42 6.87 11.77 -7.21
C ILE A 42 5.67 10.94 -7.63
N GLY A 43 4.83 11.46 -8.50
CA GLY A 43 3.65 10.73 -8.96
C GLY A 43 2.87 11.48 -10.03
N GLU A 44 1.80 10.85 -10.51
CA GLU A 44 0.95 11.43 -11.56
C GLU A 44 0.30 12.75 -11.12
N PHE A 45 -0.10 12.85 -9.85
CA PHE A 45 -0.66 14.09 -9.26
C PHE A 45 0.29 15.29 -9.34
N SER A 46 1.59 15.06 -9.43
CA SER A 46 2.61 16.11 -9.58
C SER A 46 3.24 16.14 -10.98
N ARG A 47 2.72 15.35 -11.93
CA ARG A 47 3.35 15.10 -13.25
C ARG A 47 4.79 14.61 -13.11
N TRP A 48 5.01 13.73 -12.14
CA TRP A 48 6.31 13.15 -11.76
C TRP A 48 7.37 14.19 -11.33
N LYS A 49 6.95 15.41 -10.99
CA LYS A 49 7.80 16.41 -10.36
C LYS A 49 7.92 16.10 -8.86
N GLU A 50 9.07 16.46 -8.31
CA GLU A 50 9.33 16.23 -6.90
C GLU A 50 8.45 17.14 -6.01
N LEU A 51 7.80 16.53 -5.05
CA LEU A 51 7.19 17.17 -3.90
C LEU A 51 8.06 16.82 -2.69
N GLU A 52 8.61 17.83 -2.04
CA GLU A 52 9.50 17.62 -0.90
C GLU A 52 8.72 17.05 0.29
N MET A 53 9.21 15.95 0.85
CA MET A 53 8.65 15.37 2.07
C MET A 53 9.32 15.99 3.30
N LYS A 54 8.55 16.17 4.35
CA LYS A 54 9.03 16.72 5.62
C LYS A 54 9.40 15.58 6.57
N ARG A 55 10.48 15.77 7.32
CA ARG A 55 10.81 14.90 8.44
C ARG A 55 9.79 15.10 9.56
N VAL A 56 9.32 14.00 10.11
CA VAL A 56 8.35 14.00 11.21
C VAL A 56 8.84 13.12 12.34
N HIS A 57 8.22 13.24 13.50
CA HIS A 57 8.55 12.56 14.74
C HIS A 57 10.03 12.80 15.15
N ASP A 58 10.87 11.77 15.15
CA ASP A 58 12.30 11.84 15.49
C ASP A 58 13.20 12.13 14.28
N GLY A 59 12.60 12.47 13.14
CA GLY A 59 13.32 12.79 11.91
C GLY A 59 13.69 11.59 11.05
N GLN A 60 13.27 10.38 11.40
CA GLN A 60 13.50 9.16 10.60
C GLN A 60 12.31 8.81 9.69
N PHE A 61 11.14 9.39 9.99
CA PHE A 61 9.94 9.28 9.19
C PHE A 61 9.77 10.51 8.32
N TRP A 62 9.15 10.31 7.16
CA TRP A 62 8.92 11.35 6.18
C TRP A 62 7.45 11.38 5.81
N GLU A 63 6.91 12.60 5.66
CA GLU A 63 5.50 12.82 5.37
C GLU A 63 5.33 13.89 4.30
N CYS A 64 4.37 13.68 3.40
CA CYS A 64 3.87 14.66 2.45
C CYS A 64 2.36 14.52 2.31
N TYR A 65 1.64 15.64 2.35
CA TYR A 65 0.22 15.69 2.02
C TYR A 65 0.05 16.27 0.61
N VAL A 66 -0.81 15.65 -0.19
CA VAL A 66 -1.11 16.10 -1.55
C VAL A 66 -2.63 16.21 -1.72
N GLU A 67 -3.13 17.44 -1.77
CA GLU A 67 -4.56 17.76 -1.89
C GLU A 67 -5.18 17.23 -3.18
N SER A 68 -4.43 17.20 -4.28
CA SER A 68 -4.93 16.79 -5.60
C SER A 68 -4.83 15.27 -5.86
N ALA A 69 -4.21 14.51 -4.96
CA ALA A 69 -4.00 13.08 -5.17
C ALA A 69 -5.31 12.28 -5.11
N LYS A 70 -5.49 11.37 -6.06
CA LYS A 70 -6.71 10.56 -6.21
C LYS A 70 -6.39 9.07 -6.24
N PRO A 71 -7.29 8.22 -5.75
CA PRO A 71 -7.18 6.78 -5.93
C PRO A 71 -6.97 6.39 -7.40
N GLY A 72 -6.07 5.46 -7.64
CA GLY A 72 -5.67 4.99 -8.97
C GLY A 72 -4.37 5.60 -9.49
N GLU A 73 -3.94 6.76 -8.98
CA GLU A 73 -2.71 7.41 -9.42
C GLU A 73 -1.46 6.68 -8.95
N MET A 74 -0.45 6.69 -9.79
CA MET A 74 0.84 6.06 -9.53
C MET A 74 1.80 7.01 -8.84
N TYR A 75 2.64 6.45 -7.95
CA TYR A 75 3.65 7.23 -7.22
C TYR A 75 4.85 6.39 -6.82
N LYS A 76 5.96 7.09 -6.49
CA LYS A 76 7.20 6.54 -5.90
C LYS A 76 7.77 7.49 -4.87
N TYR A 77 8.63 6.96 -4.04
CA TYR A 77 9.51 7.75 -3.18
C TYR A 77 10.89 7.87 -3.82
N ARG A 78 11.35 9.10 -4.05
CA ARG A 78 12.72 9.39 -4.47
C ARG A 78 13.57 9.63 -3.23
N ILE A 79 14.48 8.70 -2.97
CA ILE A 79 15.30 8.70 -1.76
C ILE A 79 16.71 9.14 -2.12
N TYR A 80 17.13 10.27 -1.58
CA TYR A 80 18.47 10.82 -1.74
C TYR A 80 19.41 10.27 -0.68
N GLN A 81 20.52 9.72 -1.12
CA GLN A 81 21.59 9.20 -0.28
C GLN A 81 22.56 10.30 0.18
N ALA A 82 23.48 9.96 1.07
CA ALA A 82 24.47 10.90 1.62
C ALA A 82 25.42 11.46 0.54
N ASP A 83 25.72 10.69 -0.51
CA ASP A 83 26.56 11.06 -1.65
C ASP A 83 25.85 11.93 -2.69
N GLY A 84 24.57 12.21 -2.50
CA GLY A 84 23.74 13.00 -3.40
C GLY A 84 23.11 12.21 -4.54
N GLN A 85 23.40 10.93 -4.68
CA GLN A 85 22.66 10.05 -5.59
C GLN A 85 21.25 9.81 -5.07
N PHE A 86 20.35 9.42 -5.96
CA PHE A 86 18.98 9.07 -5.58
C PHE A 86 18.55 7.74 -6.20
N ILE A 87 17.60 7.11 -5.56
CA ILE A 87 16.94 5.90 -6.03
C ILE A 87 15.43 6.10 -5.90
N ASP A 88 14.68 5.73 -6.94
CA ASP A 88 13.22 5.74 -6.93
C ASP A 88 12.70 4.38 -6.45
N HIS A 89 12.03 4.37 -5.30
CA HIS A 89 11.46 3.18 -4.68
C HIS A 89 9.94 3.19 -4.75
N CYS A 90 9.35 1.99 -4.92
CA CYS A 90 7.94 1.80 -4.60
C CYS A 90 7.72 1.95 -3.08
N ASP A 91 6.47 2.14 -2.70
CA ASP A 91 6.07 2.20 -1.29
C ASP A 91 6.10 0.80 -0.67
N PRO A 92 6.90 0.57 0.39
CA PRO A 92 6.92 -0.71 1.10
C PRO A 92 5.58 -1.09 1.74
N TYR A 93 4.72 -0.08 2.01
CA TYR A 93 3.39 -0.23 2.58
C TYR A 93 2.28 0.05 1.56
N GLY A 94 2.62 0.08 0.25
CA GLY A 94 1.65 0.33 -0.81
C GLY A 94 0.67 -0.83 -1.00
N TYR A 95 -0.61 -0.52 -1.08
CA TYR A 95 -1.69 -1.49 -1.30
C TYR A 95 -1.90 -1.87 -2.77
N GLY A 96 -1.27 -1.17 -3.69
CA GLY A 96 -1.35 -1.45 -5.12
C GLY A 96 -0.02 -1.22 -5.81
N MET A 97 0.25 -2.01 -6.85
CA MET A 97 1.49 -1.96 -7.63
C MET A 97 1.19 -2.04 -9.11
N GLU A 98 2.03 -1.41 -9.93
CA GLU A 98 2.05 -1.63 -11.36
C GLU A 98 2.40 -3.07 -11.74
N LEU A 99 1.97 -3.48 -12.93
CA LEU A 99 2.43 -4.74 -13.53
C LEU A 99 3.90 -4.65 -13.93
N ARG A 100 4.62 -5.73 -13.67
CA ARG A 100 6.03 -5.84 -14.08
C ARG A 100 6.18 -5.67 -15.60
N PRO A 101 7.24 -5.05 -16.08
CA PRO A 101 8.50 -4.66 -15.38
C PRO A 101 8.44 -3.33 -14.63
N ALA A 102 7.39 -2.57 -14.75
CA ALA A 102 7.19 -1.34 -13.98
C ALA A 102 7.03 -1.65 -12.47
N ASN A 103 7.22 -0.64 -11.63
CA ASN A 103 7.29 -0.84 -10.19
C ASN A 103 6.80 0.38 -9.37
N ALA A 104 5.94 1.22 -9.94
CA ALA A 104 5.31 2.27 -9.15
C ALA A 104 4.23 1.67 -8.22
N SER A 105 4.04 2.31 -7.08
CA SER A 105 2.90 2.03 -6.22
C SER A 105 1.66 2.74 -6.76
N ILE A 106 0.49 2.18 -6.52
CA ILE A 106 -0.80 2.75 -6.92
C ILE A 106 -1.55 3.15 -5.65
N LEU A 107 -1.97 4.41 -5.56
CA LEU A 107 -2.79 4.89 -4.46
C LEU A 107 -4.14 4.16 -4.44
N ARG A 108 -4.46 3.53 -3.34
CA ARG A 108 -5.72 2.79 -3.13
C ARG A 108 -6.50 3.37 -1.96
N ASP A 109 -7.80 3.51 -2.16
CA ASP A 109 -8.72 3.78 -1.06
C ASP A 109 -9.15 2.45 -0.46
N MET A 110 -8.65 2.15 0.73
CA MET A 110 -8.96 0.91 1.45
C MET A 110 -10.36 0.92 2.06
N ASN A 111 -11.03 2.08 2.10
CA ASN A 111 -12.39 2.24 2.61
C ASN A 111 -13.44 2.25 1.49
N ALA A 112 -13.03 2.17 0.22
CA ALA A 112 -13.95 2.22 -0.92
C ALA A 112 -14.87 0.98 -1.01
N TYR A 113 -14.47 -0.15 -0.42
CA TYR A 113 -15.26 -1.37 -0.40
C TYR A 113 -15.96 -1.54 0.95
N GLN A 114 -17.26 -1.71 0.91
CA GLN A 114 -18.06 -2.05 2.08
C GLN A 114 -18.35 -3.55 2.08
N PHE A 115 -17.90 -4.23 3.13
CA PHE A 115 -18.22 -5.64 3.35
C PHE A 115 -19.70 -5.79 3.75
N HIS A 116 -20.31 -6.88 3.32
CA HIS A 116 -21.69 -7.24 3.65
C HIS A 116 -21.74 -8.64 4.29
N ASP A 117 -20.84 -8.89 5.22
CA ASP A 117 -20.61 -10.19 5.86
C ASP A 117 -20.89 -10.18 7.36
N GLU A 118 -21.69 -9.21 7.85
CA GLU A 118 -21.99 -9.04 9.27
C GLU A 118 -22.67 -10.28 9.88
N SER A 119 -23.53 -10.98 9.14
CA SER A 119 -24.15 -12.22 9.58
C SER A 119 -23.12 -13.32 9.77
N TRP A 120 -22.25 -13.51 8.78
CA TRP A 120 -21.13 -14.45 8.84
C TRP A 120 -20.20 -14.14 10.02
N MET A 121 -19.84 -12.89 10.20
CA MET A 121 -18.94 -12.46 11.28
C MET A 121 -19.51 -12.70 12.68
N LYS A 122 -20.86 -12.71 12.83
CA LYS A 122 -21.54 -13.04 14.08
C LYS A 122 -21.63 -14.54 14.33
N GLU A 123 -21.81 -15.31 13.27
CA GLU A 123 -22.12 -16.75 13.35
C GLU A 123 -20.88 -17.63 13.19
N LYS A 124 -19.78 -17.07 12.65
CA LYS A 124 -18.55 -17.84 12.43
C LYS A 124 -18.07 -18.47 13.74
N ASP A 125 -17.93 -19.78 13.71
CA ASP A 125 -17.36 -20.52 14.82
C ASP A 125 -15.84 -20.37 14.84
N THR A 126 -15.28 -20.18 16.03
CA THR A 126 -13.83 -20.18 16.28
C THR A 126 -13.33 -21.54 16.77
N CYS A 127 -14.15 -22.58 16.65
CA CYS A 127 -13.81 -23.92 17.11
C CYS A 127 -12.74 -24.57 16.20
N TYR A 128 -11.52 -24.69 16.71
CA TYR A 128 -10.40 -25.32 16.00
C TYR A 128 -10.52 -26.85 15.89
N THR A 129 -11.53 -27.47 16.51
CA THR A 129 -11.79 -28.91 16.44
C THR A 129 -12.84 -29.29 15.40
N ALA A 130 -13.48 -28.31 14.74
CA ALA A 130 -14.43 -28.57 13.68
C ALA A 130 -13.73 -29.07 12.41
N PRO A 131 -14.40 -29.89 11.58
CA PRO A 131 -13.87 -30.28 10.27
C PRO A 131 -13.54 -29.07 9.42
N LEU A 132 -12.37 -29.06 8.79
CA LEU A 132 -11.89 -27.98 7.94
C LEU A 132 -11.74 -28.46 6.51
N ASN A 133 -12.37 -27.78 5.55
CA ASN A 133 -12.15 -27.96 4.14
C ASN A 133 -11.19 -26.88 3.63
N ILE A 134 -10.03 -27.29 3.14
CA ILE A 134 -9.04 -26.37 2.56
C ILE A 134 -9.02 -26.59 1.05
N TYR A 135 -9.25 -25.50 0.29
CA TYR A 135 -9.14 -25.50 -1.16
C TYR A 135 -8.05 -24.52 -1.58
N GLU A 136 -6.92 -25.06 -2.04
CA GLU A 136 -5.79 -24.25 -2.50
C GLU A 136 -5.92 -23.97 -4.00
N VAL A 137 -5.81 -22.70 -4.39
CA VAL A 137 -5.99 -22.27 -5.77
C VAL A 137 -4.84 -21.35 -6.19
N HIS A 138 -4.21 -21.67 -7.31
CA HIS A 138 -3.31 -20.74 -7.99
C HIS A 138 -4.10 -19.87 -8.97
N PHE A 139 -4.44 -18.66 -8.56
CA PHE A 139 -5.31 -17.74 -9.30
C PHE A 139 -4.89 -17.52 -10.75
N GLY A 140 -3.59 -17.35 -11.00
CA GLY A 140 -3.07 -17.07 -12.33
C GLY A 140 -3.28 -18.17 -13.36
N SER A 141 -3.52 -19.42 -12.91
CA SER A 141 -3.64 -20.61 -13.78
C SER A 141 -4.91 -21.42 -13.58
N PHE A 142 -5.77 -21.07 -12.61
CA PHE A 142 -6.92 -21.88 -12.24
C PHE A 142 -7.96 -21.99 -13.37
N ARG A 143 -8.46 -20.87 -13.85
CA ARG A 143 -9.38 -20.80 -14.99
C ARG A 143 -9.41 -19.39 -15.56
N LYS A 144 -9.33 -19.28 -16.89
CA LYS A 144 -9.50 -18.01 -17.59
C LYS A 144 -10.82 -18.04 -18.33
N PRO A 145 -11.70 -17.02 -18.20
CA PRO A 145 -12.91 -16.94 -18.99
C PRO A 145 -12.61 -16.52 -20.43
N GLY A 146 -13.16 -17.24 -21.40
CA GLY A 146 -13.03 -16.93 -22.81
C GLY A 146 -11.62 -17.01 -23.37
N GLU A 147 -11.40 -16.39 -24.53
CA GLU A 147 -10.11 -16.39 -25.25
C GLU A 147 -9.16 -15.27 -24.82
N LYS A 148 -9.55 -14.43 -23.84
CA LYS A 148 -8.69 -13.34 -23.35
C LYS A 148 -7.78 -13.84 -22.24
N PRO A 149 -6.46 -13.92 -22.47
CA PRO A 149 -5.52 -14.51 -21.53
C PRO A 149 -5.42 -13.79 -20.18
N ASP A 150 -5.81 -12.52 -20.11
CA ASP A 150 -5.53 -11.63 -18.99
C ASP A 150 -6.71 -11.37 -18.05
N GLU A 151 -7.89 -11.92 -18.36
CA GLU A 151 -9.06 -11.80 -17.49
C GLU A 151 -9.20 -13.03 -16.59
N LEU A 152 -8.98 -12.86 -15.30
CA LEU A 152 -9.31 -13.84 -14.27
C LEU A 152 -10.76 -13.63 -13.85
N SER A 153 -11.58 -14.65 -13.95
CA SER A 153 -12.94 -14.60 -13.42
C SER A 153 -13.08 -15.54 -12.22
N LEU A 154 -13.44 -14.97 -11.10
CA LEU A 154 -13.85 -15.69 -9.89
C LEU A 154 -15.34 -16.01 -9.87
N ILE A 155 -16.10 -15.55 -10.88
CA ILE A 155 -17.57 -15.67 -10.91
C ILE A 155 -18.05 -17.11 -11.04
N HIS A 156 -17.15 -18.06 -11.29
CA HIS A 156 -17.46 -19.46 -11.52
C HIS A 156 -16.87 -20.41 -10.48
N ILE A 157 -16.49 -19.89 -9.30
CA ILE A 157 -16.10 -20.70 -8.13
C ILE A 157 -17.31 -20.86 -7.23
#